data_921bd61215ac780addfd4f1f38b708ae
#
_entry.id   921bd61215ac780addfd4f1f38b708ae
#
_cell.length_a   1.000
_cell.length_b   1.000
_cell.length_c   1.000
_cell.angle_alpha   90.00
_cell.angle_beta   90.00
_cell.angle_gamma   90.00
#
_symmetry.space_group_name_H-M   'P 1'
#
loop_
_entity.id
_entity.type
_entity.pdbx_description
1 polymer ?
#
loop_
_entity_poly.entity_id
_entity_poly.type
_entity_poly.pdbx_seq_one_letter_code
_entity_poly.pdbx_strand_id
1 'polypeptide(L)'
;MTKKFYEVDEVPFYEVASNFGLLQLLKGIRPKKKVPIVKWLSEHVDMTFDKTSSVNGHYQPYPYQIEELEATEDPDVHRITLCQSQRTGKSTIWRMALMKRFADGGCSALVAYPSLDLAVKQNTDCVKPLLTMVPEVKADLAVRGNVKNDSYHSPSTSSVAYFMGLGSPLISITAGFLVCDEVDFVNLGNSDEEGKNTNQLKNVWLRGQTFPDRLMISVSSPTQYSGAIWEDYKKSSMGVWNLRCVHCGNLVAGNRLSWWDEQTQRFTGLQWSKDDSGLVVEDSIRFICPHCGYEHVESEAVAMNEHGKFVHAKPGFWHRGFQVGALGNQKLWSWFEIATAQEEAHDTTDNAKYFSNSVLGMPFKYVKQNDASLTVEEANRHRQVEYPADLGEKLRIITAGIDQQKSEIADAKYFCSVVHGWDDDGNCWLLSAGTDNTLADVEARISKTYYGHKVMLAMIDQGGFSTTSDLDPFVASHSNCVYYKGTSAKNLENKDFVLSKNQHKLFLCNALGYQVKLLDLLYSPQRPNGYRWFFPLNVDAEYLKQVNNVQPNTRMSKDENGWEYSAWCATGGARRDFLDASKMALAGMEIACSIFPAHAFPLSRKPAFFVKEQLKKLSHLKKIGR
;
A
#
# COMPACT_ATOMS: atom_id res chain seq x y z
N MET A 1 9.63 -37.62 41.64
CA MET A 1 8.98 -38.84 41.11
C MET A 1 9.74 -39.19 39.83
N THR A 2 10.62 -40.19 39.93
CA THR A 2 11.47 -40.72 38.89
C THR A 2 10.65 -41.56 37.93
N LYS A 3 10.53 -41.16 36.68
CA LYS A 3 9.92 -42.01 35.63
C LYS A 3 10.83 -43.24 35.42
N LYS A 4 10.33 -44.44 35.75
CA LYS A 4 10.93 -45.67 35.34
C LYS A 4 10.76 -45.82 33.82
N PHE A 5 11.88 -45.83 33.09
CA PHE A 5 11.90 -46.36 31.73
C PHE A 5 11.80 -47.89 31.82
N TYR A 6 10.86 -48.47 31.10
CA TYR A 6 10.84 -49.91 30.90
C TYR A 6 11.90 -50.24 29.88
N GLU A 7 12.95 -50.99 30.28
CA GLU A 7 13.79 -51.69 29.36
C GLU A 7 12.93 -52.72 28.65
N VAL A 8 12.77 -52.57 27.33
CA VAL A 8 12.20 -53.60 26.46
C VAL A 8 13.31 -54.53 26.12
N ASP A 9 13.25 -55.77 26.62
CA ASP A 9 14.16 -56.84 26.26
C ASP A 9 14.33 -56.88 24.72
N GLU A 10 15.59 -56.87 24.24
CA GLU A 10 15.93 -57.00 22.83
C GLU A 10 15.44 -58.36 22.32
N VAL A 11 14.25 -58.39 21.74
CA VAL A 11 13.82 -59.53 20.92
C VAL A 11 14.69 -59.51 19.65
N PRO A 12 15.45 -60.58 19.35
CA PRO A 12 16.32 -60.57 18.19
C PRO A 12 15.52 -60.33 16.91
N PHE A 13 15.79 -59.22 16.27
CA PHE A 13 15.05 -58.69 15.12
C PHE A 13 14.99 -59.63 13.90
N TYR A 14 15.84 -60.66 13.86
CA TYR A 14 15.92 -61.64 12.77
C TYR A 14 14.91 -62.78 12.82
N GLU A 15 14.29 -63.06 13.96
CA GLU A 15 13.22 -64.08 14.03
C GLU A 15 11.89 -63.58 13.50
N VAL A 16 11.65 -62.28 13.49
CA VAL A 16 10.46 -61.64 12.95
C VAL A 16 10.53 -61.42 11.44
N ALA A 17 11.73 -61.49 10.87
CA ALA A 17 12.04 -61.19 9.47
C ALA A 17 11.61 -62.30 8.47
N SER A 18 11.19 -63.50 8.93
CA SER A 18 10.73 -64.56 8.05
C SER A 18 9.34 -64.40 7.49
N ASN A 19 8.57 -63.41 7.99
CA ASN A 19 7.22 -63.11 7.51
C ASN A 19 7.26 -61.94 6.49
N PHE A 20 7.27 -62.29 5.20
CA PHE A 20 7.36 -61.33 4.07
C PHE A 20 6.31 -60.22 4.18
N GLY A 21 5.12 -60.53 4.77
CA GLY A 21 4.07 -59.54 5.03
C GLY A 21 4.42 -58.52 6.12
N LEU A 22 5.11 -58.96 7.18
CA LEU A 22 5.53 -58.08 8.28
C LEU A 22 6.65 -57.13 7.85
N LEU A 23 7.58 -57.61 7.01
CA LEU A 23 8.64 -56.75 6.40
C LEU A 23 8.08 -55.69 5.48
N GLN A 24 7.00 -55.97 4.76
CA GLN A 24 6.29 -54.98 3.95
C GLN A 24 5.58 -53.96 4.83
N LEU A 25 4.94 -54.40 5.93
CA LEU A 25 4.31 -53.53 6.91
C LEU A 25 5.33 -52.65 7.64
N LEU A 26 6.49 -53.21 8.05
CA LEU A 26 7.56 -52.49 8.70
C LEU A 26 8.29 -51.51 7.74
N LYS A 27 8.33 -51.80 6.44
CA LYS A 27 8.80 -50.86 5.42
C LYS A 27 7.88 -49.64 5.31
N GLY A 28 6.56 -49.81 5.49
CA GLY A 28 5.57 -48.71 5.54
C GLY A 28 5.65 -47.90 6.83
N ILE A 29 6.18 -48.47 7.93
CA ILE A 29 6.30 -47.83 9.26
C ILE A 29 7.65 -47.15 9.43
N ARG A 30 8.66 -47.42 8.58
CA ARG A 30 9.93 -46.70 8.66
C ARG A 30 9.66 -45.19 8.38
N PRO A 31 9.96 -44.31 9.34
CA PRO A 31 9.82 -42.89 9.07
C PRO A 31 10.72 -42.54 7.86
N LYS A 32 10.10 -41.96 6.82
CA LYS A 32 10.87 -41.44 5.67
C LYS A 32 11.96 -40.52 6.23
N LYS A 33 13.20 -40.74 5.83
CA LYS A 33 14.31 -39.83 6.23
C LYS A 33 13.94 -38.44 5.73
N LYS A 34 13.69 -37.52 6.65
CA LYS A 34 13.33 -36.14 6.29
C LYS A 34 14.54 -35.53 5.57
N VAL A 35 14.34 -35.13 4.32
CA VAL A 35 15.30 -34.33 3.55
C VAL A 35 15.00 -32.85 3.88
N PRO A 36 16.02 -32.04 4.26
CA PRO A 36 15.81 -30.61 4.53
C PRO A 36 15.09 -29.92 3.36
N ILE A 37 14.15 -29.02 3.66
CA ILE A 37 13.28 -28.40 2.66
C ILE A 37 14.03 -27.77 1.50
N VAL A 38 15.08 -26.99 1.76
CA VAL A 38 15.87 -26.30 0.71
C VAL A 38 16.46 -27.32 -0.28
N LYS A 39 17.05 -28.41 0.24
CA LYS A 39 17.59 -29.47 -0.59
C LYS A 39 16.50 -30.20 -1.36
N TRP A 40 15.39 -30.53 -0.70
CA TRP A 40 14.29 -31.22 -1.33
C TRP A 40 13.69 -30.41 -2.48
N LEU A 41 13.51 -29.09 -2.27
CA LEU A 41 12.97 -28.19 -3.29
C LEU A 41 13.88 -28.10 -4.52
N SER A 42 15.19 -28.00 -4.32
CA SER A 42 16.15 -27.94 -5.44
C SER A 42 16.21 -29.23 -6.27
N GLU A 43 15.80 -30.37 -5.70
CA GLU A 43 15.79 -31.67 -6.38
C GLU A 43 14.44 -31.98 -7.06
N HIS A 44 13.32 -31.44 -6.55
CA HIS A 44 11.97 -31.85 -6.94
C HIS A 44 11.12 -30.75 -7.59
N VAL A 45 11.49 -29.48 -7.46
CA VAL A 45 10.69 -28.35 -7.98
C VAL A 45 11.31 -27.76 -9.21
N ASP A 46 10.59 -27.85 -10.33
CA ASP A 46 10.94 -27.17 -11.57
C ASP A 46 10.03 -25.96 -11.76
N MET A 47 10.60 -24.76 -11.68
CA MET A 47 9.86 -23.48 -11.80
C MET A 47 9.44 -23.15 -13.23
N THR A 48 9.88 -23.93 -14.23
CA THR A 48 9.47 -23.73 -15.64
C THR A 48 7.95 -23.79 -15.84
N PHE A 49 7.24 -24.44 -14.92
CA PHE A 49 5.78 -24.55 -14.93
C PHE A 49 5.06 -23.40 -14.21
N ASP A 50 5.78 -22.59 -13.44
CA ASP A 50 5.17 -21.44 -12.76
C ASP A 50 5.10 -20.24 -13.71
N LYS A 51 3.93 -20.05 -14.32
CA LYS A 51 3.66 -18.92 -15.23
C LYS A 51 3.76 -17.54 -14.55
N THR A 52 3.83 -17.51 -13.23
CA THR A 52 3.97 -16.27 -12.44
C THR A 52 5.43 -15.96 -12.09
N SER A 53 6.33 -16.89 -12.37
CA SER A 53 7.77 -16.76 -12.14
C SER A 53 8.52 -16.53 -13.46
N SER A 54 9.49 -15.62 -13.45
CA SER A 54 10.46 -15.46 -14.53
C SER A 54 11.63 -16.44 -14.41
N VAL A 55 11.68 -17.25 -13.35
CA VAL A 55 12.74 -18.23 -13.08
C VAL A 55 12.42 -19.52 -13.82
N ASN A 56 13.35 -19.98 -14.66
CA ASN A 56 13.27 -21.27 -15.34
C ASN A 56 14.23 -22.27 -14.70
N GLY A 57 13.83 -23.55 -14.64
CA GLY A 57 14.64 -24.64 -14.11
C GLY A 57 14.37 -24.92 -12.63
N HIS A 58 15.29 -25.66 -11.99
CA HIS A 58 15.12 -26.06 -10.60
C HIS A 58 15.06 -24.87 -9.64
N TYR A 59 14.18 -24.98 -8.63
CA TYR A 59 14.00 -23.93 -7.63
C TYR A 59 15.31 -23.64 -6.88
N GLN A 60 15.70 -22.38 -6.94
CA GLN A 60 16.84 -21.85 -6.20
C GLN A 60 16.32 -20.71 -5.31
N PRO A 61 16.29 -20.90 -3.98
CA PRO A 61 15.83 -19.84 -3.08
C PRO A 61 16.80 -18.66 -3.11
N TYR A 62 16.27 -17.46 -2.98
CA TYR A 62 17.10 -16.29 -2.68
C TYR A 62 17.74 -16.45 -1.30
N PRO A 63 18.89 -15.82 -1.04
CA PRO A 63 19.62 -15.98 0.22
C PRO A 63 18.73 -15.75 1.47
N TYR A 64 17.86 -14.75 1.45
CA TYR A 64 16.92 -14.50 2.57
C TYR A 64 15.82 -15.56 2.70
N GLN A 65 15.45 -16.25 1.62
CA GLN A 65 14.41 -17.30 1.65
C GLN A 65 14.89 -18.59 2.32
N ILE A 66 16.19 -18.79 2.43
CA ILE A 66 16.76 -20.02 3.02
C ILE A 66 16.31 -20.15 4.48
N GLU A 67 16.58 -19.15 5.32
CA GLU A 67 16.18 -19.18 6.73
C GLU A 67 14.65 -19.19 6.90
N GLU A 68 13.91 -18.53 6.02
CA GLU A 68 12.45 -18.55 6.02
C GLU A 68 11.88 -19.95 5.76
N LEU A 69 12.46 -20.67 4.80
CA LEU A 69 12.08 -22.06 4.48
C LEU A 69 12.49 -23.01 5.62
N GLU A 70 13.72 -22.90 6.14
CA GLU A 70 14.21 -23.71 7.26
C GLU A 70 13.33 -23.55 8.50
N ALA A 71 12.86 -22.31 8.79
CA ALA A 71 11.94 -22.03 9.88
C ALA A 71 10.60 -22.78 9.76
N THR A 72 10.18 -23.19 8.55
CA THR A 72 8.95 -23.97 8.35
C THR A 72 9.05 -25.43 8.79
N GLU A 73 10.28 -25.93 9.00
CA GLU A 73 10.57 -27.30 9.45
C GLU A 73 11.13 -27.35 10.88
N ASP A 74 11.44 -26.20 11.48
CA ASP A 74 11.96 -26.09 12.84
C ASP A 74 10.86 -26.48 13.85
N PRO A 75 11.04 -27.55 14.65
CA PRO A 75 10.02 -28.01 15.60
C PRO A 75 9.72 -27.04 16.73
N ASP A 76 10.63 -26.11 17.00
CA ASP A 76 10.44 -25.08 18.05
C ASP A 76 9.72 -23.84 17.50
N VAL A 77 9.46 -23.79 16.19
CA VAL A 77 8.77 -22.70 15.52
C VAL A 77 7.31 -23.07 15.26
N HIS A 78 6.39 -22.34 15.87
CA HIS A 78 4.97 -22.55 15.70
C HIS A 78 4.28 -21.42 14.93
N ARG A 79 4.95 -20.30 14.73
CA ARG A 79 4.41 -19.15 13.99
C ARG A 79 5.51 -18.45 13.21
N ILE A 80 5.18 -18.06 11.97
CA ILE A 80 6.05 -17.30 11.08
C ILE A 80 5.27 -16.09 10.58
N THR A 81 5.90 -14.92 10.58
CA THR A 81 5.35 -13.70 9.99
C THR A 81 6.31 -13.17 8.92
N LEU A 82 5.84 -13.15 7.66
CA LEU A 82 6.55 -12.59 6.52
C LEU A 82 6.00 -11.20 6.22
N CYS A 83 6.63 -10.18 6.80
CA CYS A 83 6.29 -8.76 6.63
C CYS A 83 7.31 -8.13 5.68
N GLN A 84 7.03 -8.12 4.36
CA GLN A 84 8.06 -7.86 3.36
C GLN A 84 7.56 -6.95 2.24
N SER A 85 8.50 -6.35 1.52
CA SER A 85 8.23 -5.60 0.30
C SER A 85 7.53 -6.46 -0.76
N GLN A 86 7.00 -5.84 -1.78
CA GLN A 86 6.39 -6.59 -2.89
C GLN A 86 7.44 -7.38 -3.66
N ARG A 87 7.00 -8.49 -4.28
CA ARG A 87 7.80 -9.37 -5.16
C ARG A 87 9.00 -10.05 -4.52
N THR A 88 9.07 -10.13 -3.18
CA THR A 88 10.10 -10.91 -2.48
C THR A 88 9.87 -12.43 -2.50
N GLY A 89 8.77 -12.89 -3.09
CA GLY A 89 8.42 -14.32 -3.10
C GLY A 89 7.85 -14.80 -1.76
N LYS A 90 7.37 -13.91 -0.91
CA LYS A 90 6.81 -14.27 0.40
C LYS A 90 5.71 -15.34 0.36
N SER A 91 4.80 -15.28 -0.63
CA SER A 91 3.78 -16.33 -0.82
C SER A 91 4.38 -17.65 -1.33
N THR A 92 5.53 -17.62 -2.00
CA THR A 92 6.25 -18.81 -2.46
C THR A 92 6.70 -19.65 -1.27
N ILE A 93 7.13 -19.04 -0.17
CA ILE A 93 7.64 -19.74 1.03
C ILE A 93 6.59 -20.74 1.55
N TRP A 94 5.37 -20.29 1.85
CA TRP A 94 4.35 -21.17 2.37
C TRP A 94 3.84 -22.20 1.33
N ARG A 95 3.85 -21.85 0.03
CA ARG A 95 3.48 -22.78 -1.05
C ARG A 95 4.49 -23.93 -1.14
N MET A 96 5.78 -23.63 -1.07
CA MET A 96 6.85 -24.63 -1.04
C MET A 96 6.76 -25.50 0.22
N ALA A 97 6.51 -24.90 1.38
CA ALA A 97 6.29 -25.64 2.62
C ALA A 97 5.05 -26.54 2.55
N LEU A 98 3.94 -26.09 1.96
CA LEU A 98 2.74 -26.90 1.75
C LEU A 98 3.02 -28.10 0.85
N MET A 99 3.69 -27.88 -0.28
CA MET A 99 4.06 -28.94 -1.22
C MET A 99 4.95 -30.00 -0.57
N LYS A 100 5.96 -29.58 0.17
CA LYS A 100 6.85 -30.49 0.94
C LYS A 100 6.08 -31.31 1.97
N ARG A 101 5.16 -30.68 2.71
CA ARG A 101 4.31 -31.35 3.70
C ARG A 101 3.37 -32.37 3.05
N PHE A 102 2.86 -32.09 1.85
CA PHE A 102 2.08 -33.07 1.08
C PHE A 102 2.94 -34.25 0.64
N ALA A 103 4.20 -34.01 0.22
CA ALA A 103 5.13 -35.07 -0.15
C ALA A 103 5.57 -35.94 1.04
N ASP A 104 5.73 -35.33 2.21
CA ASP A 104 6.05 -36.05 3.45
C ASP A 104 4.84 -36.83 3.98
N GLY A 105 3.63 -36.40 3.68
CA GLY A 105 2.35 -37.02 4.06
C GLY A 105 1.81 -36.55 5.41
N GLY A 106 0.50 -36.78 5.61
CA GLY A 106 -0.17 -36.45 6.87
C GLY A 106 -0.45 -34.96 7.10
N CYS A 107 -0.52 -34.15 6.05
CA CYS A 107 -0.75 -32.71 6.15
C CYS A 107 -2.25 -32.37 6.14
N SER A 108 -2.72 -31.70 7.20
CA SER A 108 -3.99 -30.97 7.19
C SER A 108 -3.70 -29.47 7.12
N ALA A 109 -4.12 -28.81 6.04
CA ALA A 109 -3.81 -27.41 5.78
C ALA A 109 -5.08 -26.55 5.64
N LEU A 110 -5.01 -25.32 6.17
CA LEU A 110 -5.99 -24.25 5.96
C LEU A 110 -5.25 -23.02 5.42
N VAL A 111 -5.60 -22.59 4.22
CA VAL A 111 -5.05 -21.43 3.55
C VAL A 111 -6.15 -20.38 3.41
N ALA A 112 -5.97 -19.24 4.04
CA ALA A 112 -6.94 -18.16 4.07
C ALA A 112 -6.41 -16.91 3.34
N TYR A 113 -7.26 -16.33 2.48
CA TYR A 113 -7.00 -15.11 1.72
C TYR A 113 -8.03 -14.03 2.09
N PRO A 114 -7.83 -12.77 1.66
CA PRO A 114 -8.81 -11.71 1.89
C PRO A 114 -10.23 -12.04 1.46
N SER A 115 -10.40 -12.71 0.33
CA SER A 115 -11.71 -13.14 -0.19
C SER A 115 -11.67 -14.58 -0.71
N LEU A 116 -12.84 -15.21 -0.81
CA LEU A 116 -12.97 -16.55 -1.37
C LEU A 116 -12.60 -16.60 -2.86
N ASP A 117 -12.96 -15.57 -3.63
CA ASP A 117 -12.64 -15.49 -5.06
C ASP A 117 -11.12 -15.45 -5.28
N LEU A 118 -10.40 -14.68 -4.46
CA LEU A 118 -8.95 -14.65 -4.50
C LEU A 118 -8.36 -16.00 -4.09
N ALA A 119 -8.91 -16.65 -3.07
CA ALA A 119 -8.48 -17.97 -2.64
C ALA A 119 -8.62 -19.01 -3.76
N VAL A 120 -9.76 -19.06 -4.43
CA VAL A 120 -10.04 -19.97 -5.56
C VAL A 120 -9.09 -19.67 -6.73
N LYS A 121 -8.89 -18.40 -7.07
CA LYS A 121 -7.97 -18.00 -8.15
C LYS A 121 -6.53 -18.42 -7.85
N GLN A 122 -6.00 -18.05 -6.69
CA GLN A 122 -4.62 -18.37 -6.28
C GLN A 122 -4.41 -19.89 -6.15
N ASN A 123 -5.44 -20.60 -5.69
CA ASN A 123 -5.43 -22.04 -5.62
C ASN A 123 -5.27 -22.67 -7.02
N THR A 124 -6.08 -22.24 -7.98
CA THR A 124 -6.07 -22.79 -9.33
C THR A 124 -4.80 -22.43 -10.10
N ASP A 125 -4.40 -21.16 -10.02
CA ASP A 125 -3.33 -20.64 -10.85
C ASP A 125 -1.92 -20.96 -10.32
N CYS A 126 -1.76 -21.07 -8.99
CA CYS A 126 -0.46 -21.19 -8.36
C CYS A 126 -0.26 -22.47 -7.54
N VAL A 127 -1.24 -22.84 -6.68
CA VAL A 127 -1.00 -23.93 -5.71
C VAL A 127 -1.15 -25.30 -6.37
N LYS A 128 -2.22 -25.52 -7.15
CA LYS A 128 -2.48 -26.78 -7.83
C LYS A 128 -1.33 -27.21 -8.77
N PRO A 129 -0.75 -26.34 -9.61
CA PRO A 129 0.40 -26.69 -10.44
C PRO A 129 1.59 -27.21 -9.62
N LEU A 130 1.88 -26.56 -8.48
CA LEU A 130 2.97 -26.96 -7.59
C LEU A 130 2.68 -28.33 -6.92
N LEU A 131 1.50 -28.55 -6.39
CA LEU A 131 1.14 -29.82 -5.77
C LEU A 131 1.22 -30.98 -6.76
N THR A 132 0.91 -30.75 -8.04
CA THR A 132 1.01 -31.79 -9.08
C THR A 132 2.43 -32.14 -9.49
N MET A 133 3.46 -31.47 -8.96
CA MET A 133 4.85 -31.89 -9.14
C MET A 133 5.21 -33.10 -8.26
N VAL A 134 4.45 -33.35 -7.19
CA VAL A 134 4.59 -34.55 -6.36
C VAL A 134 3.79 -35.68 -7.03
N PRO A 135 4.44 -36.79 -7.47
CA PRO A 135 3.79 -37.84 -8.29
C PRO A 135 2.55 -38.44 -7.66
N GLU A 136 2.60 -38.75 -6.35
CA GLU A 136 1.50 -39.35 -5.61
C GLU A 136 0.32 -38.36 -5.52
N VAL A 137 0.58 -37.10 -5.21
CA VAL A 137 -0.42 -36.03 -5.16
C VAL A 137 -1.04 -35.79 -6.54
N LYS A 138 -0.23 -35.80 -7.60
CA LYS A 138 -0.72 -35.68 -8.98
C LYS A 138 -1.71 -36.76 -9.33
N ALA A 139 -1.42 -38.02 -8.98
CA ALA A 139 -2.31 -39.15 -9.23
C ALA A 139 -3.64 -38.98 -8.48
N ASP A 140 -3.59 -38.57 -7.22
CA ASP A 140 -4.79 -38.33 -6.40
C ASP A 140 -5.64 -37.17 -6.94
N LEU A 141 -5.02 -36.06 -7.33
CA LEU A 141 -5.72 -34.91 -7.85
C LEU A 141 -6.31 -35.13 -9.26
N ALA A 142 -5.90 -36.19 -9.95
CA ALA A 142 -6.53 -36.63 -11.21
C ALA A 142 -7.87 -37.36 -10.98
N VAL A 143 -8.14 -37.84 -9.77
CA VAL A 143 -9.37 -38.55 -9.43
C VAL A 143 -10.52 -37.58 -9.21
N ARG A 144 -11.65 -37.81 -9.89
CA ARG A 144 -12.85 -36.98 -9.75
C ARG A 144 -13.35 -37.03 -8.30
N GLY A 145 -13.54 -35.87 -7.67
CA GLY A 145 -13.99 -35.70 -6.29
C GLY A 145 -12.89 -35.39 -5.29
N ASN A 146 -11.61 -35.63 -5.61
CA ASN A 146 -10.48 -35.22 -4.76
C ASN A 146 -10.14 -33.72 -4.91
N VAL A 147 -10.66 -33.09 -5.95
CA VAL A 147 -10.48 -31.66 -6.24
C VAL A 147 -11.83 -30.97 -6.23
N LYS A 148 -11.96 -29.97 -5.38
CA LYS A 148 -13.05 -28.98 -5.38
C LYS A 148 -12.47 -27.60 -5.60
N ASN A 149 -13.31 -26.59 -5.80
CA ASN A 149 -12.86 -25.21 -5.99
C ASN A 149 -12.11 -24.66 -4.76
N ASP A 150 -12.45 -25.17 -3.58
CA ASP A 150 -11.99 -24.71 -2.28
C ASP A 150 -11.18 -25.75 -1.49
N SER A 151 -10.94 -26.95 -2.06
CA SER A 151 -10.19 -27.98 -1.33
C SER A 151 -9.53 -29.02 -2.23
N TYR A 152 -8.43 -29.57 -1.73
CA TYR A 152 -7.71 -30.71 -2.30
C TYR A 152 -7.58 -31.81 -1.29
N HIS A 153 -7.82 -33.05 -1.74
CA HIS A 153 -7.62 -34.27 -0.96
C HIS A 153 -6.60 -35.16 -1.67
N SER A 154 -5.60 -35.60 -0.94
CA SER A 154 -4.62 -36.58 -1.41
C SER A 154 -4.61 -37.79 -0.49
N PRO A 155 -5.47 -38.82 -0.77
CA PRO A 155 -5.57 -40.03 0.07
C PRO A 155 -4.24 -40.80 0.17
N SER A 156 -3.46 -40.87 -0.91
CA SER A 156 -2.18 -41.59 -0.94
C SER A 156 -1.13 -40.98 0.02
N THR A 157 -1.22 -39.69 0.27
CA THR A 157 -0.36 -38.97 1.23
C THR A 157 -1.07 -38.67 2.54
N SER A 158 -2.33 -39.04 2.69
CA SER A 158 -3.19 -38.69 3.85
C SER A 158 -3.24 -37.19 4.11
N SER A 159 -3.25 -36.38 3.04
CA SER A 159 -3.19 -34.92 3.12
C SER A 159 -4.45 -34.23 2.59
N VAL A 160 -4.78 -33.09 3.19
CA VAL A 160 -5.91 -32.26 2.77
C VAL A 160 -5.54 -30.79 2.88
N ALA A 161 -6.02 -29.96 1.93
CA ALA A 161 -5.90 -28.50 2.02
C ALA A 161 -7.24 -27.84 1.73
N TYR A 162 -7.60 -26.85 2.54
CA TYR A 162 -8.78 -26.02 2.40
C TYR A 162 -8.37 -24.58 2.09
N PHE A 163 -9.09 -23.94 1.16
CA PHE A 163 -8.85 -22.58 0.72
C PHE A 163 -10.07 -21.71 0.99
N MET A 164 -9.93 -20.65 1.75
CA MET A 164 -11.05 -19.87 2.25
C MET A 164 -10.80 -18.37 2.23
N GLY A 165 -11.87 -17.59 2.28
CA GLY A 165 -11.78 -16.16 2.59
C GLY A 165 -11.67 -15.93 4.11
N LEU A 166 -10.83 -15.00 4.54
CA LEU A 166 -10.66 -14.63 5.96
C LEU A 166 -11.95 -14.08 6.60
N GLY A 167 -12.85 -13.52 5.78
CA GLY A 167 -14.19 -13.09 6.23
C GLY A 167 -15.22 -14.21 6.33
N SER A 168 -14.90 -15.43 5.87
CA SER A 168 -15.82 -16.56 5.90
C SER A 168 -15.84 -17.22 7.27
N PRO A 169 -16.98 -17.83 7.68
CA PRO A 169 -17.03 -18.63 8.91
C PRO A 169 -16.06 -19.82 8.81
N LEU A 170 -15.02 -19.83 9.63
CA LEU A 170 -14.04 -20.93 9.70
C LEU A 170 -14.55 -22.09 10.58
N ILE A 171 -15.86 -22.36 10.55
CA ILE A 171 -16.51 -23.34 11.41
C ILE A 171 -16.17 -24.77 10.94
N SER A 172 -15.86 -25.66 11.86
CA SER A 172 -15.65 -27.10 11.63
C SER A 172 -14.38 -27.49 10.83
N ILE A 173 -13.43 -26.57 10.62
CA ILE A 173 -12.13 -26.90 10.04
C ILE A 173 -11.06 -26.90 11.13
N THR A 174 -10.29 -27.99 11.20
CA THR A 174 -9.09 -28.12 12.04
C THR A 174 -7.90 -28.47 11.15
N ALA A 175 -6.78 -27.77 11.32
CA ALA A 175 -5.60 -27.99 10.49
C ALA A 175 -4.30 -27.72 11.26
N GLY A 176 -3.29 -28.54 11.03
CA GLY A 176 -1.96 -28.39 11.62
C GLY A 176 -1.08 -27.36 10.89
N PHE A 177 -1.34 -27.13 9.60
CA PHE A 177 -0.66 -26.13 8.81
C PHE A 177 -1.63 -25.00 8.43
N LEU A 178 -1.36 -23.81 8.89
CA LEU A 178 -2.25 -22.65 8.79
C LEU A 178 -1.54 -21.53 8.02
N VAL A 179 -2.20 -20.95 7.04
CA VAL A 179 -1.67 -19.84 6.25
C VAL A 179 -2.70 -18.71 6.19
N CYS A 180 -2.26 -17.49 6.40
CA CYS A 180 -3.03 -16.27 6.13
C CYS A 180 -2.21 -15.41 5.16
N ASP A 181 -2.61 -15.36 3.90
CA ASP A 181 -1.92 -14.60 2.85
C ASP A 181 -2.64 -13.28 2.59
N GLU A 182 -1.87 -12.21 2.37
CA GLU A 182 -2.32 -10.83 2.14
C GLU A 182 -3.22 -10.28 3.27
N VAL A 183 -2.80 -10.47 4.51
CA VAL A 183 -3.63 -10.19 5.71
C VAL A 183 -3.98 -8.71 5.90
N ASP A 184 -3.18 -7.78 5.39
CA ASP A 184 -3.47 -6.34 5.47
C ASP A 184 -4.50 -5.89 4.43
N PHE A 185 -4.87 -6.74 3.46
CA PHE A 185 -5.84 -6.45 2.40
C PHE A 185 -7.21 -7.12 2.63
N VAL A 186 -7.50 -7.53 3.85
CA VAL A 186 -8.78 -8.18 4.18
C VAL A 186 -9.91 -7.16 4.22
N ASN A 187 -10.92 -7.40 3.38
CA ASN A 187 -12.17 -6.67 3.40
C ASN A 187 -13.02 -7.08 4.62
N LEU A 188 -12.99 -6.29 5.66
CA LEU A 188 -13.95 -6.40 6.75
C LEU A 188 -15.16 -5.52 6.40
N GLY A 189 -16.28 -6.12 6.01
CA GLY A 189 -17.51 -5.38 5.69
C GLY A 189 -17.85 -4.31 6.74
N ASN A 190 -18.69 -3.34 6.39
CA ASN A 190 -19.12 -2.13 7.12
C ASN A 190 -19.42 -2.28 8.62
N SER A 191 -18.53 -2.78 9.41
CA SER A 191 -18.67 -2.89 10.87
C SER A 191 -17.57 -2.09 11.55
N ASP A 192 -17.98 -1.10 12.31
CA ASP A 192 -17.21 -0.08 13.03
C ASP A 192 -16.28 -0.60 14.15
N GLU A 193 -15.75 -1.81 14.04
CA GLU A 193 -14.96 -2.42 15.09
C GLU A 193 -13.46 -2.41 14.74
N GLU A 194 -12.73 -1.50 15.35
CA GLU A 194 -11.27 -1.58 15.48
C GLU A 194 -10.87 -2.96 16.07
N GLY A 195 -9.94 -3.64 15.41
CA GLY A 195 -9.39 -4.90 15.91
C GLY A 195 -9.88 -6.17 15.21
N LYS A 196 -10.77 -6.11 14.22
CA LYS A 196 -11.25 -7.34 13.53
C LYS A 196 -10.15 -8.12 12.80
N ASN A 197 -9.14 -7.45 12.24
CA ASN A 197 -8.05 -8.14 11.53
C ASN A 197 -7.17 -8.95 12.47
N THR A 198 -6.83 -8.41 13.65
CA THR A 198 -6.07 -9.15 14.66
C THR A 198 -6.88 -10.30 15.25
N ASN A 199 -8.19 -10.17 15.36
CA ASN A 199 -9.08 -11.24 15.78
C ASN A 199 -9.17 -12.38 14.75
N GLN A 200 -9.09 -12.07 13.44
CA GLN A 200 -9.12 -13.09 12.40
C GLN A 200 -7.87 -13.98 12.41
N LEU A 201 -6.67 -13.40 12.52
CA LEU A 201 -5.45 -14.19 12.70
C LEU A 201 -5.53 -15.08 13.94
N LYS A 202 -6.10 -14.58 15.03
CA LYS A 202 -6.35 -15.36 16.24
C LYS A 202 -7.34 -16.49 16.00
N ASN A 203 -8.41 -16.24 15.24
CA ASN A 203 -9.39 -17.26 14.91
C ASN A 203 -8.80 -18.39 14.04
N VAL A 204 -7.94 -18.04 13.08
CA VAL A 204 -7.20 -19.05 12.29
C VAL A 204 -6.25 -19.84 13.20
N TRP A 205 -5.50 -19.18 14.08
CA TRP A 205 -4.60 -19.84 15.03
C TRP A 205 -5.31 -20.88 15.91
N LEU A 206 -6.55 -20.60 16.34
CA LEU A 206 -7.34 -21.52 17.14
C LEU A 206 -7.72 -22.80 16.39
N ARG A 207 -7.72 -22.79 15.04
CA ARG A 207 -8.01 -23.99 14.22
C ARG A 207 -6.91 -25.05 14.31
N GLY A 208 -5.72 -24.68 14.76
CA GLY A 208 -4.60 -25.60 14.96
C GLY A 208 -4.45 -26.17 16.36
N GLN A 209 -5.33 -25.84 17.31
CA GLN A 209 -5.13 -26.19 18.73
C GLN A 209 -4.97 -27.68 19.01
N THR A 210 -5.58 -28.55 18.22
CA THR A 210 -5.49 -30.01 18.37
C THR A 210 -4.18 -30.59 17.86
N PHE A 211 -3.35 -29.79 17.17
CA PHE A 211 -2.07 -30.22 16.63
C PHE A 211 -0.94 -29.64 17.48
N PRO A 212 -0.15 -30.48 18.19
CA PRO A 212 0.98 -30.03 18.98
C PRO A 212 2.07 -29.35 18.15
N ASP A 213 2.26 -29.81 16.90
CA ASP A 213 3.23 -29.36 15.92
C ASP A 213 2.66 -28.36 14.91
N ARG A 214 1.56 -27.68 15.27
CA ARG A 214 0.94 -26.68 14.39
C ARG A 214 1.91 -25.58 14.00
N LEU A 215 1.86 -25.19 12.73
CA LEU A 215 2.56 -24.05 12.21
C LEU A 215 1.58 -23.08 11.54
N MET A 216 1.64 -21.81 11.92
CA MET A 216 0.89 -20.74 11.24
C MET A 216 1.86 -19.78 10.55
N ILE A 217 1.59 -19.46 9.28
CA ILE A 217 2.34 -18.49 8.48
C ILE A 217 1.41 -17.33 8.11
N SER A 218 1.74 -16.13 8.57
CA SER A 218 1.08 -14.88 8.19
C SER A 218 1.93 -14.13 7.17
N VAL A 219 1.31 -13.69 6.07
CA VAL A 219 2.03 -13.09 4.93
C VAL A 219 1.33 -11.83 4.48
N SER A 220 2.05 -10.74 4.35
CA SER A 220 1.58 -9.52 3.66
C SER A 220 2.71 -8.53 3.42
N SER A 221 2.52 -7.62 2.47
CA SER A 221 3.21 -6.33 2.54
C SER A 221 2.51 -5.46 3.59
N PRO A 222 3.26 -4.75 4.45
CA PRO A 222 2.66 -3.91 5.48
C PRO A 222 1.98 -2.69 4.85
N THR A 223 0.85 -2.27 5.38
CA THR A 223 0.14 -1.06 4.94
C THR A 223 0.34 0.09 5.92
N GLN A 224 0.02 -0.10 7.18
CA GLN A 224 0.06 0.89 8.24
C GLN A 224 0.65 0.31 9.53
N TYR A 225 1.02 1.18 10.48
CA TYR A 225 1.53 0.76 11.78
C TYR A 225 0.50 -0.02 12.64
N SER A 226 -0.80 0.17 12.37
CA SER A 226 -1.90 -0.61 12.96
C SER A 226 -2.30 -1.83 12.10
N GLY A 227 -1.65 -2.05 10.96
CA GLY A 227 -1.92 -3.18 10.07
C GLY A 227 -1.67 -4.52 10.75
N ALA A 228 -2.48 -5.53 10.38
CA ALA A 228 -2.46 -6.83 11.03
C ALA A 228 -1.09 -7.52 10.93
N ILE A 229 -0.43 -7.41 9.75
CA ILE A 229 0.88 -8.03 9.55
C ILE A 229 1.97 -7.35 10.39
N TRP A 230 1.93 -6.00 10.50
CA TRP A 230 2.91 -5.26 11.28
C TRP A 230 2.74 -5.54 12.79
N GLU A 231 1.50 -5.58 13.27
CA GLU A 231 1.20 -5.96 14.65
C GLU A 231 1.64 -7.40 14.97
N ASP A 232 1.50 -8.32 14.01
CA ASP A 232 1.96 -9.70 14.15
C ASP A 232 3.49 -9.78 14.15
N TYR A 233 4.15 -9.03 13.25
CA TYR A 233 5.61 -8.95 13.17
C TYR A 233 6.23 -8.38 14.46
N LYS A 234 5.66 -7.34 15.06
CA LYS A 234 6.15 -6.78 16.34
C LYS A 234 6.10 -7.80 17.50
N LYS A 235 5.20 -8.78 17.44
CA LYS A 235 5.08 -9.87 18.43
C LYS A 235 6.05 -11.02 18.17
N SER A 236 6.74 -11.02 17.07
CA SER A 236 7.68 -12.06 16.62
C SER A 236 9.13 -11.82 17.09
N SER A 237 10.04 -12.60 16.53
CA SER A 237 11.49 -12.40 16.70
C SER A 237 12.02 -11.13 16.06
N MET A 238 11.24 -10.47 15.19
CA MET A 238 11.56 -9.22 14.50
C MET A 238 12.88 -9.29 13.73
N GLY A 239 13.06 -10.30 12.88
CA GLY A 239 14.23 -10.47 12.02
C GLY A 239 14.22 -9.49 10.85
N VAL A 240 15.27 -8.74 10.68
CA VAL A 240 15.51 -7.84 9.56
C VAL A 240 16.61 -8.41 8.69
N TRP A 241 16.41 -8.46 7.36
CA TRP A 241 17.46 -8.85 6.43
C TRP A 241 18.55 -7.79 6.40
N ASN A 242 19.80 -8.20 6.62
CA ASN A 242 20.97 -7.36 6.59
C ASN A 242 21.89 -7.78 5.44
N LEU A 243 22.34 -6.79 4.67
CA LEU A 243 23.37 -6.95 3.64
C LEU A 243 24.74 -7.04 4.29
N ARG A 244 25.66 -7.80 3.70
CA ARG A 244 27.06 -7.83 4.16
C ARG A 244 27.92 -6.95 3.29
N CYS A 245 28.61 -5.99 3.90
CA CYS A 245 29.60 -5.19 3.19
C CYS A 245 30.75 -6.10 2.67
N VAL A 246 31.02 -6.07 1.37
CA VAL A 246 32.07 -6.89 0.75
C VAL A 246 33.49 -6.45 1.17
N HIS A 247 33.64 -5.19 1.60
CA HIS A 247 34.93 -4.64 2.01
C HIS A 247 35.26 -4.95 3.48
N CYS A 248 34.37 -4.64 4.43
CA CYS A 248 34.67 -4.81 5.86
C CYS A 248 33.97 -6.02 6.52
N GLY A 249 33.07 -6.70 5.82
CA GLY A 249 32.34 -7.86 6.32
C GLY A 249 31.25 -7.56 7.34
N ASN A 250 31.01 -6.31 7.72
CA ASN A 250 29.96 -5.94 8.66
C ASN A 250 28.57 -6.02 8.01
N LEU A 251 27.55 -6.28 8.84
CA LEU A 251 26.15 -6.33 8.42
C LEU A 251 25.52 -4.94 8.46
N VAL A 252 24.74 -4.61 7.43
CA VAL A 252 24.01 -3.34 7.28
C VAL A 252 22.55 -3.64 7.04
N ALA A 253 21.63 -3.02 7.81
CA ALA A 253 20.21 -3.27 7.72
C ALA A 253 19.65 -2.92 6.34
N GLY A 254 19.03 -3.91 5.65
CA GLY A 254 18.51 -3.78 4.29
C GLY A 254 17.13 -3.12 4.20
N ASN A 255 16.50 -2.77 5.32
CA ASN A 255 15.24 -2.03 5.36
C ASN A 255 15.41 -0.52 5.61
N ARG A 256 16.66 -0.04 5.64
CA ARG A 256 17.02 1.36 5.82
C ARG A 256 17.79 1.81 4.59
N LEU A 257 17.20 2.74 3.83
CA LEU A 257 17.76 3.07 2.52
C LEU A 257 18.90 4.10 2.62
N SER A 258 18.60 5.27 3.16
CA SER A 258 19.54 6.39 3.27
C SER A 258 19.35 7.08 4.61
N TRP A 259 20.44 7.46 5.28
CA TRP A 259 20.37 8.18 6.55
C TRP A 259 21.66 8.95 6.85
N TRP A 260 21.50 10.00 7.65
CA TRP A 260 22.63 10.69 8.24
C TRP A 260 23.18 9.88 9.41
N ASP A 261 24.47 9.58 9.40
CA ASP A 261 25.15 8.90 10.49
C ASP A 261 25.87 9.95 11.37
N GLU A 262 25.38 10.13 12.58
CA GLU A 262 25.92 11.10 13.54
C GLU A 262 27.33 10.76 14.01
N GLN A 263 27.70 9.50 14.04
CA GLN A 263 29.03 9.06 14.47
C GLN A 263 30.10 9.37 13.42
N THR A 264 29.77 9.14 12.17
CA THR A 264 30.69 9.35 11.04
C THR A 264 30.50 10.69 10.34
N GLN A 265 29.49 11.49 10.74
CA GLN A 265 29.13 12.79 10.18
C GLN A 265 29.00 12.77 8.65
N ARG A 266 28.33 11.74 8.12
CA ARG A 266 28.09 11.58 6.67
C ARG A 266 26.78 10.87 6.37
N PHE A 267 26.27 11.06 5.16
CA PHE A 267 25.20 10.23 4.63
C PHE A 267 25.71 8.82 4.31
N THR A 268 24.95 7.81 4.70
CA THR A 268 25.23 6.40 4.51
C THR A 268 24.05 5.69 3.89
N GLY A 269 24.23 4.43 3.44
CA GLY A 269 23.24 3.71 2.66
C GLY A 269 23.26 4.14 1.20
N LEU A 270 22.14 4.03 0.50
CA LEU A 270 22.03 4.35 -0.92
C LEU A 270 22.06 5.87 -1.14
N GLN A 271 22.97 6.35 -1.98
CA GLN A 271 23.18 7.76 -2.32
C GLN A 271 23.24 7.92 -3.83
N TRP A 272 22.77 9.05 -4.35
CA TRP A 272 22.78 9.39 -5.77
C TRP A 272 22.79 10.88 -5.98
N SER A 273 23.17 11.32 -7.19
CA SER A 273 23.00 12.68 -7.66
C SER A 273 21.82 12.79 -8.62
N LYS A 274 21.38 14.02 -8.85
CA LYS A 274 20.34 14.37 -9.83
C LYS A 274 20.93 15.27 -10.91
N ASP A 275 20.39 15.12 -12.13
CA ASP A 275 20.70 16.01 -13.23
C ASP A 275 19.99 17.38 -13.10
N ASP A 276 20.23 18.27 -14.05
CA ASP A 276 19.61 19.62 -14.09
C ASP A 276 18.08 19.57 -14.23
N SER A 277 17.53 18.44 -14.66
CA SER A 277 16.08 18.18 -14.76
C SER A 277 15.49 17.59 -13.47
N GLY A 278 16.32 17.32 -12.46
CA GLY A 278 15.92 16.70 -11.20
C GLY A 278 15.77 15.19 -11.24
N LEU A 279 16.20 14.54 -12.32
CA LEU A 279 16.14 13.09 -12.47
C LEU A 279 17.37 12.41 -11.85
N VAL A 280 17.18 11.18 -11.35
CA VAL A 280 18.27 10.37 -10.79
C VAL A 280 19.27 10.01 -11.88
N VAL A 281 20.55 10.25 -11.62
CA VAL A 281 21.66 9.85 -12.50
C VAL A 281 22.11 8.45 -12.13
N GLU A 282 21.83 7.45 -12.97
CA GLU A 282 22.06 6.03 -12.70
C GLU A 282 23.52 5.74 -12.32
N ASP A 283 24.48 6.24 -13.10
CA ASP A 283 25.91 6.02 -12.87
C ASP A 283 26.43 6.63 -11.55
N SER A 284 25.67 7.52 -10.91
CA SER A 284 26.05 8.15 -9.64
C SER A 284 25.68 7.33 -8.41
N ILE A 285 24.87 6.28 -8.58
CA ILE A 285 24.30 5.56 -7.45
C ILE A 285 25.39 4.74 -6.73
N ARG A 286 25.49 4.93 -5.42
CA ARG A 286 26.44 4.21 -4.54
C ARG A 286 25.75 3.82 -3.25
N PHE A 287 26.08 2.66 -2.72
CA PHE A 287 25.69 2.25 -1.37
C PHE A 287 26.88 2.44 -0.43
N ILE A 288 26.80 3.43 0.44
CA ILE A 288 27.89 3.79 1.36
C ILE A 288 27.76 2.98 2.64
N CYS A 289 28.78 2.16 2.93
CA CYS A 289 28.80 1.37 4.15
C CYS A 289 28.94 2.28 5.40
N PRO A 290 28.04 2.16 6.40
CA PRO A 290 28.12 2.98 7.62
C PRO A 290 29.36 2.67 8.47
N HIS A 291 29.91 1.47 8.36
CA HIS A 291 31.02 1.03 9.21
C HIS A 291 32.39 1.46 8.66
N CYS A 292 32.61 1.32 7.35
CA CYS A 292 33.94 1.59 6.78
C CYS A 292 33.97 2.71 5.73
N GLY A 293 32.81 3.19 5.30
CA GLY A 293 32.70 4.23 4.29
C GLY A 293 32.96 3.81 2.86
N TYR A 294 33.13 2.50 2.61
CA TYR A 294 33.28 1.99 1.26
C TYR A 294 32.03 2.27 0.43
N GLU A 295 32.22 2.72 -0.80
CA GLU A 295 31.18 3.08 -1.75
C GLU A 295 30.97 1.91 -2.71
N HIS A 296 29.95 1.10 -2.40
CA HIS A 296 29.57 -0.03 -3.25
C HIS A 296 28.91 0.44 -4.54
N VAL A 297 29.19 -0.27 -5.64
CA VAL A 297 28.46 -0.17 -6.91
C VAL A 297 27.41 -1.28 -6.99
N GLU A 298 26.39 -1.10 -7.83
CA GLU A 298 25.25 -2.02 -7.91
C GLU A 298 25.65 -3.46 -8.26
N SER A 299 26.71 -3.64 -9.07
CA SER A 299 27.23 -4.97 -9.40
C SER A 299 27.69 -5.80 -8.19
N GLU A 300 28.00 -5.16 -7.06
CA GLU A 300 28.36 -5.80 -5.80
C GLU A 300 27.15 -6.22 -4.97
N ALA A 301 25.93 -5.74 -5.31
CA ALA A 301 24.71 -6.02 -4.55
C ALA A 301 24.39 -7.52 -4.45
N VAL A 302 24.73 -8.31 -5.47
CA VAL A 302 24.58 -9.78 -5.45
C VAL A 302 25.42 -10.36 -4.33
N ALA A 303 26.71 -10.06 -4.30
CA ALA A 303 27.64 -10.57 -3.28
C ALA A 303 27.27 -10.08 -1.87
N MET A 304 26.81 -8.83 -1.73
CA MET A 304 26.32 -8.30 -0.46
C MET A 304 25.13 -9.09 0.08
N ASN A 305 24.24 -9.54 -0.79
CA ASN A 305 23.07 -10.35 -0.44
C ASN A 305 23.42 -11.83 -0.23
N GLU A 306 24.27 -12.45 -1.06
CA GLU A 306 24.71 -13.84 -0.90
C GLU A 306 25.33 -14.10 0.47
N HIS A 307 26.00 -13.10 1.03
CA HIS A 307 26.58 -13.15 2.37
C HIS A 307 25.75 -12.41 3.43
N GLY A 308 24.54 -12.00 3.06
CA GLY A 308 23.57 -11.36 3.97
C GLY A 308 23.08 -12.32 5.06
N LYS A 309 22.41 -11.77 6.06
CA LYS A 309 21.89 -12.55 7.19
C LYS A 309 20.71 -11.84 7.84
N PHE A 310 19.72 -12.60 8.34
CA PHE A 310 18.74 -12.04 9.26
C PHE A 310 19.38 -11.70 10.62
N VAL A 311 19.05 -10.53 11.11
CA VAL A 311 19.35 -10.12 12.49
C VAL A 311 18.03 -10.01 13.23
N HIS A 312 17.83 -10.89 14.21
CA HIS A 312 16.62 -10.96 15.01
C HIS A 312 16.77 -10.20 16.32
N ALA A 313 15.78 -9.37 16.67
CA ALA A 313 15.75 -8.70 17.96
C ALA A 313 15.56 -9.70 19.14
N LYS A 314 14.93 -10.86 18.87
CA LYS A 314 14.72 -11.95 19.84
C LYS A 314 15.15 -13.28 19.19
N PRO A 315 16.45 -13.61 19.17
CA PRO A 315 16.94 -14.86 18.59
C PRO A 315 16.31 -16.08 19.29
N GLY A 316 15.99 -17.14 18.51
CA GLY A 316 15.42 -18.37 19.05
C GLY A 316 13.95 -18.28 19.54
N PHE A 317 13.28 -17.17 19.28
CA PHE A 317 11.88 -17.04 19.70
C PHE A 317 10.96 -17.93 18.83
N TRP A 318 10.01 -18.61 19.46
CA TRP A 318 9.11 -19.58 18.81
C TRP A 318 8.22 -18.99 17.71
N HIS A 319 8.01 -17.67 17.71
CA HIS A 319 7.34 -16.92 16.66
C HIS A 319 8.41 -16.17 15.86
N ARG A 320 8.76 -16.70 14.70
CA ARG A 320 9.77 -16.10 13.82
C ARG A 320 9.15 -15.00 12.97
N GLY A 321 9.81 -13.88 12.85
CA GLY A 321 9.40 -12.78 11.98
C GLY A 321 10.52 -12.40 11.04
N PHE A 322 10.16 -12.13 9.77
CA PHE A 322 11.10 -11.84 8.71
C PHE A 322 10.65 -10.59 7.95
N GLN A 323 11.54 -9.60 7.89
CA GLN A 323 11.33 -8.37 7.16
C GLN A 323 12.42 -8.21 6.11
N VAL A 324 12.00 -8.04 4.85
CA VAL A 324 12.88 -7.87 3.68
C VAL A 324 12.39 -6.68 2.87
N GLY A 325 13.28 -5.71 2.63
CA GLY A 325 13.05 -4.59 1.72
C GLY A 325 13.62 -4.85 0.32
N ALA A 326 13.42 -3.91 -0.60
CA ALA A 326 13.87 -4.02 -1.99
C ALA A 326 15.39 -4.23 -2.13
N LEU A 327 16.21 -3.65 -1.25
CA LEU A 327 17.67 -3.88 -1.23
C LEU A 327 18.05 -5.36 -1.04
N GLY A 328 17.18 -6.16 -0.41
CA GLY A 328 17.36 -7.61 -0.28
C GLY A 328 17.05 -8.38 -1.56
N ASN A 329 16.39 -7.77 -2.55
CA ASN A 329 15.91 -8.41 -3.76
C ASN A 329 16.38 -7.71 -5.05
N GLN A 330 17.70 -7.58 -5.19
CA GLN A 330 18.34 -6.90 -6.32
C GLN A 330 18.09 -7.55 -7.70
N LYS A 331 17.53 -8.74 -7.76
CA LYS A 331 17.13 -9.36 -9.05
C LYS A 331 15.85 -8.77 -9.62
N LEU A 332 15.02 -8.14 -8.79
CA LEU A 332 13.74 -7.56 -9.16
C LEU A 332 13.67 -6.05 -8.92
N TRP A 333 14.65 -5.51 -8.21
CA TRP A 333 14.77 -4.09 -7.89
C TRP A 333 16.19 -3.64 -8.15
N SER A 334 16.41 -2.86 -9.20
CA SER A 334 17.69 -2.16 -9.38
C SER A 334 17.81 -1.01 -8.37
N TRP A 335 19.02 -0.62 -8.06
CA TRP A 335 19.24 0.55 -7.21
C TRP A 335 18.69 1.84 -7.84
N PHE A 336 18.67 1.89 -9.19
CA PHE A 336 18.06 2.99 -9.92
C PHE A 336 16.53 3.06 -9.71
N GLU A 337 15.83 1.92 -9.80
CA GLU A 337 14.38 1.88 -9.52
C GLU A 337 14.07 2.26 -8.07
N ILE A 338 14.90 1.82 -7.11
CA ILE A 338 14.74 2.17 -5.69
C ILE A 338 14.96 3.66 -5.46
N ALA A 339 16.02 4.24 -6.03
CA ALA A 339 16.34 5.66 -5.92
C ALA A 339 15.25 6.54 -6.56
N THR A 340 14.80 6.16 -7.76
CA THR A 340 13.70 6.83 -8.47
C THR A 340 12.40 6.79 -7.66
N ALA A 341 12.04 5.63 -7.10
CA ALA A 341 10.86 5.49 -6.26
C ALA A 341 10.95 6.34 -4.98
N GLN A 342 12.15 6.54 -4.42
CA GLN A 342 12.34 7.44 -3.28
C GLN A 342 12.17 8.91 -3.67
N GLU A 343 12.68 9.34 -4.81
CA GLU A 343 12.47 10.70 -5.30
C GLU A 343 10.98 10.96 -5.58
N GLU A 344 10.31 10.04 -6.26
CA GLU A 344 8.87 10.13 -6.51
C GLU A 344 8.03 10.12 -5.22
N ALA A 345 8.52 9.50 -4.13
CA ALA A 345 7.84 9.51 -2.84
C ALA A 345 7.69 10.91 -2.24
N HIS A 346 8.52 11.87 -2.69
CA HIS A 346 8.40 13.27 -2.29
C HIS A 346 7.27 14.02 -3.03
N ASP A 347 6.72 13.45 -4.11
CA ASP A 347 5.74 14.14 -4.93
C ASP A 347 4.32 14.04 -4.38
N THR A 348 3.91 12.85 -3.96
CA THR A 348 2.54 12.61 -3.47
C THR A 348 2.52 11.63 -2.30
N THR A 349 1.47 11.70 -1.47
CA THR A 349 1.24 10.72 -0.38
C THR A 349 1.10 9.29 -0.92
N ASP A 350 0.50 9.09 -2.09
CA ASP A 350 0.36 7.76 -2.67
C ASP A 350 1.71 7.18 -3.10
N ASN A 351 2.60 7.99 -3.67
CA ASN A 351 3.97 7.57 -3.98
C ASN A 351 4.76 7.27 -2.69
N ALA A 352 4.59 8.10 -1.65
CA ALA A 352 5.21 7.86 -0.34
C ALA A 352 4.73 6.55 0.30
N LYS A 353 3.42 6.24 0.21
CA LYS A 353 2.87 4.94 0.62
C LYS A 353 3.44 3.79 -0.19
N TYR A 354 3.45 3.93 -1.52
CA TYR A 354 4.01 2.93 -2.41
C TYR A 354 5.47 2.64 -2.06
N PHE A 355 6.28 3.69 -1.91
CA PHE A 355 7.68 3.56 -1.51
C PHE A 355 7.83 2.85 -0.16
N SER A 356 7.11 3.30 0.87
CA SER A 356 7.19 2.70 2.20
C SER A 356 6.74 1.23 2.21
N ASN A 357 5.55 0.94 1.67
CA ASN A 357 4.91 -0.36 1.78
C ASN A 357 5.47 -1.38 0.78
N SER A 358 5.66 -0.95 -0.48
CA SER A 358 5.98 -1.84 -1.60
C SER A 358 7.49 -1.95 -1.85
N VAL A 359 8.27 -0.89 -1.60
CA VAL A 359 9.72 -0.88 -1.81
C VAL A 359 10.46 -1.21 -0.52
N LEU A 360 10.21 -0.49 0.57
CA LEU A 360 10.91 -0.73 1.83
C LEU A 360 10.36 -1.93 2.62
N GLY A 361 9.12 -2.38 2.37
CA GLY A 361 8.46 -3.38 3.20
C GLY A 361 8.21 -2.88 4.63
N MET A 362 7.95 -1.59 4.77
CA MET A 362 7.68 -0.90 6.02
C MET A 362 6.26 -0.33 6.02
N PRO A 363 5.59 -0.26 7.17
CA PRO A 363 4.29 0.40 7.24
C PRO A 363 4.44 1.89 6.97
N PHE A 364 3.48 2.45 6.24
CA PHE A 364 3.43 3.87 6.02
C PHE A 364 2.95 4.59 7.28
N LYS A 365 3.66 5.63 7.68
CA LYS A 365 3.27 6.52 8.78
C LYS A 365 2.74 7.81 8.17
N TYR A 366 1.44 8.07 8.37
CA TYR A 366 0.98 9.43 8.18
C TYR A 366 1.67 10.31 9.22
N VAL A 367 2.38 11.31 8.76
CA VAL A 367 2.98 12.29 9.67
C VAL A 367 1.82 13.02 10.33
N LYS A 368 1.55 12.73 11.59
CA LYS A 368 0.64 13.55 12.38
C LYS A 368 1.29 14.90 12.55
N GLN A 369 0.54 15.96 12.34
CA GLN A 369 1.00 17.33 12.61
C GLN A 369 1.56 17.50 14.04
N ASN A 370 1.14 16.65 14.97
CA ASN A 370 1.55 16.67 16.37
C ASN A 370 2.92 16.03 16.67
N ASP A 371 3.51 15.30 15.70
CA ASP A 371 4.88 14.77 15.84
C ASP A 371 5.94 15.74 15.26
N ALA A 372 5.49 16.76 14.50
CA ALA A 372 6.35 17.87 14.14
C ALA A 372 6.39 18.86 15.32
N SER A 373 7.55 19.27 15.71
CA SER A 373 7.81 20.27 16.74
C SER A 373 7.21 21.66 16.48
N LEU A 374 6.39 21.81 15.43
CA LEU A 374 5.74 23.04 15.00
C LEU A 374 4.25 23.01 15.34
N THR A 375 3.79 24.00 16.08
CA THR A 375 2.37 24.26 16.28
C THR A 375 1.69 24.63 14.97
N VAL A 376 0.35 24.47 14.90
CA VAL A 376 -0.46 24.91 13.75
C VAL A 376 -0.20 26.40 13.42
N GLU A 377 0.03 27.22 14.44
CA GLU A 377 0.37 28.64 14.28
C GLU A 377 1.74 28.86 13.63
N GLU A 378 2.73 28.06 13.99
CA GLU A 378 4.07 28.12 13.38
C GLU A 378 4.06 27.61 11.95
N ALA A 379 3.34 26.53 11.68
CA ALA A 379 3.14 26.07 10.32
C ALA A 379 2.43 27.10 9.44
N ASN A 380 1.46 27.83 9.98
CA ASN A 380 0.77 28.92 9.28
C ASN A 380 1.68 30.12 9.02
N ARG A 381 2.59 30.48 9.96
CA ARG A 381 3.55 31.56 9.75
C ARG A 381 4.46 31.32 8.55
N HIS A 382 4.89 30.10 8.32
CA HIS A 382 5.71 29.75 7.16
C HIS A 382 4.94 29.79 5.82
N ARG A 383 3.62 29.70 5.85
CA ARG A 383 2.76 29.77 4.66
C ARG A 383 2.19 31.16 4.41
N GLN A 384 2.13 32.00 5.45
CA GLN A 384 1.75 33.39 5.33
C GLN A 384 2.96 34.19 4.84
N VAL A 385 2.94 34.55 3.56
CA VAL A 385 4.07 35.22 2.89
C VAL A 385 3.58 36.49 2.21
N GLU A 386 4.50 37.44 2.07
CA GLU A 386 4.31 38.55 1.16
C GLU A 386 4.38 38.01 -0.28
N TYR A 387 3.33 38.28 -1.06
CA TYR A 387 3.27 37.75 -2.42
C TYR A 387 4.29 38.45 -3.30
N PRO A 388 5.05 37.71 -4.15
CA PRO A 388 6.01 38.27 -5.05
C PRO A 388 5.39 39.34 -5.98
N ALA A 389 6.08 40.42 -6.24
CA ALA A 389 5.59 41.47 -7.14
C ALA A 389 5.33 40.93 -8.57
N ASP A 390 6.07 39.94 -8.98
CA ASP A 390 5.97 39.24 -10.27
C ASP A 390 5.00 38.04 -10.25
N LEU A 391 4.21 37.85 -9.18
CA LEU A 391 3.29 36.72 -9.08
C LEU A 391 2.37 36.61 -10.29
N GLY A 392 1.90 37.75 -10.81
CA GLY A 392 1.04 37.77 -12.00
C GLY A 392 1.68 37.11 -13.23
N GLU A 393 3.00 37.24 -13.40
CA GLU A 393 3.71 36.63 -14.51
C GLU A 393 3.90 35.12 -14.33
N LYS A 394 3.94 34.65 -13.10
CA LYS A 394 4.09 33.23 -12.75
C LYS A 394 2.79 32.45 -12.77
N LEU A 395 1.64 33.13 -12.54
CA LEU A 395 0.35 32.48 -12.52
C LEU A 395 -0.05 31.99 -13.92
N ARG A 396 -0.50 30.73 -14.00
CA ARG A 396 -0.95 30.10 -15.24
C ARG A 396 -2.46 29.90 -15.28
N ILE A 397 -3.04 29.52 -14.15
CA ILE A 397 -4.48 29.24 -14.04
C ILE A 397 -5.00 29.87 -12.77
N ILE A 398 -6.19 30.48 -12.85
CA ILE A 398 -6.95 30.88 -11.68
C ILE A 398 -8.27 30.10 -11.68
N THR A 399 -8.58 29.49 -10.55
CA THR A 399 -9.81 28.72 -10.35
C THR A 399 -10.51 29.12 -9.06
N ALA A 400 -11.81 28.92 -9.03
CA ALA A 400 -12.62 29.18 -7.86
C ALA A 400 -13.39 27.94 -7.42
N GLY A 401 -13.59 27.81 -6.13
CA GLY A 401 -14.50 26.82 -5.53
C GLY A 401 -15.54 27.52 -4.66
N ILE A 402 -16.78 27.09 -4.76
CA ILE A 402 -17.93 27.69 -4.10
C ILE A 402 -18.71 26.57 -3.40
N ASP A 403 -18.61 26.54 -2.08
CA ASP A 403 -19.33 25.59 -1.23
C ASP A 403 -20.60 26.23 -0.67
N GLN A 404 -21.73 25.53 -0.78
CA GLN A 404 -23.03 26.03 -0.34
C GLN A 404 -23.28 25.61 1.10
N GLN A 405 -23.74 26.58 1.90
CA GLN A 405 -24.01 26.37 3.31
C GLN A 405 -25.39 26.93 3.71
N LYS A 406 -25.94 26.41 4.80
CA LYS A 406 -27.14 26.86 5.44
C LYS A 406 -26.85 27.42 6.83
N SER A 407 -27.35 28.58 7.15
CA SER A 407 -27.23 29.15 8.48
C SER A 407 -28.14 28.41 9.46
N GLU A 408 -27.59 28.03 10.62
CA GLU A 408 -28.35 27.38 11.69
C GLU A 408 -29.35 28.32 12.35
N ILE A 409 -29.14 29.65 12.27
CA ILE A 409 -29.87 30.65 13.03
C ILE A 409 -31.04 31.24 12.24
N ALA A 410 -30.95 31.35 10.92
CA ALA A 410 -31.86 32.15 10.12
C ALA A 410 -32.46 31.46 8.90
N ASP A 411 -32.27 30.16 8.72
CA ASP A 411 -32.61 29.40 7.50
C ASP A 411 -32.08 30.05 6.19
N ALA A 412 -31.13 30.96 6.34
CA ALA A 412 -30.51 31.69 5.24
C ALA A 412 -29.41 30.87 4.58
N LYS A 413 -29.36 30.92 3.25
CA LYS A 413 -28.31 30.31 2.46
C LYS A 413 -27.15 31.29 2.32
N TYR A 414 -25.92 30.76 2.31
CA TYR A 414 -24.70 31.51 2.02
C TYR A 414 -23.67 30.59 1.34
N PHE A 415 -22.62 31.19 0.81
CA PHE A 415 -21.57 30.47 0.07
C PHE A 415 -20.21 30.76 0.71
N CYS A 416 -19.42 29.74 0.91
CA CYS A 416 -18.01 29.85 1.21
C CYS A 416 -17.23 29.77 -0.10
N SER A 417 -16.67 30.89 -0.54
CA SER A 417 -16.02 30.98 -1.84
C SER A 417 -14.54 31.26 -1.69
N VAL A 418 -13.73 30.58 -2.48
CA VAL A 418 -12.29 30.77 -2.58
C VAL A 418 -11.86 30.96 -4.02
N VAL A 419 -10.78 31.72 -4.22
CA VAL A 419 -10.09 31.87 -5.51
C VAL A 419 -8.64 31.54 -5.32
N HIS A 420 -8.15 30.57 -6.09
CA HIS A 420 -6.76 30.13 -6.05
C HIS A 420 -6.08 30.39 -7.38
N GLY A 421 -4.83 30.84 -7.31
CA GLY A 421 -3.90 30.93 -8.43
C GLY A 421 -2.92 29.77 -8.40
N TRP A 422 -2.55 29.26 -9.56
CA TRP A 422 -1.62 28.14 -9.74
C TRP A 422 -0.48 28.59 -10.63
N ASP A 423 0.76 28.41 -10.17
CA ASP A 423 1.95 28.81 -10.90
C ASP A 423 2.60 27.64 -11.67
N ASP A 424 3.69 27.92 -12.40
CA ASP A 424 4.43 26.95 -13.20
C ASP A 424 5.02 25.81 -12.37
N ASP A 425 5.37 26.07 -11.12
CA ASP A 425 5.92 25.08 -10.19
C ASP A 425 4.82 24.24 -9.53
N GLY A 426 3.55 24.54 -9.83
CA GLY A 426 2.38 23.88 -9.25
C GLY A 426 2.10 24.31 -7.82
N ASN A 427 2.57 25.47 -7.41
CA ASN A 427 2.19 26.05 -6.13
C ASN A 427 0.78 26.63 -6.21
N CYS A 428 0.09 26.58 -5.08
CA CYS A 428 -1.24 27.14 -4.87
C CYS A 428 -1.15 28.45 -4.09
N TRP A 429 -1.73 29.52 -4.63
CA TRP A 429 -1.75 30.86 -4.02
C TRP A 429 -3.18 31.25 -3.71
N LEU A 430 -3.52 31.52 -2.46
CA LEU A 430 -4.84 32.00 -2.08
C LEU A 430 -4.99 33.46 -2.50
N LEU A 431 -5.79 33.73 -3.52
CA LEU A 431 -6.02 35.09 -4.05
C LEU A 431 -7.22 35.79 -3.41
N SER A 432 -8.23 35.03 -3.01
CA SER A 432 -9.41 35.54 -2.31
C SER A 432 -10.09 34.40 -1.56
N ALA A 433 -10.63 34.70 -0.38
CA ALA A 433 -11.55 33.84 0.36
C ALA A 433 -12.59 34.70 1.05
N GLY A 434 -13.80 34.18 1.25
CA GLY A 434 -14.83 34.86 2.01
C GLY A 434 -16.17 34.17 1.94
N THR A 435 -17.08 34.64 2.82
CA THR A 435 -18.47 34.23 2.86
C THR A 435 -19.27 35.19 1.99
N ASP A 436 -20.01 34.66 1.03
CA ASP A 436 -20.86 35.38 0.11
C ASP A 436 -22.32 35.08 0.47
N ASN A 437 -23.13 36.13 0.70
CA ASN A 437 -24.52 35.94 1.14
C ASN A 437 -25.47 35.73 -0.03
N THR A 438 -25.06 36.13 -1.22
CA THR A 438 -25.88 36.05 -2.44
C THR A 438 -25.07 35.54 -3.63
N LEU A 439 -25.77 35.07 -4.67
CA LEU A 439 -25.12 34.72 -5.94
C LEU A 439 -24.50 35.95 -6.64
N ALA A 440 -24.99 37.14 -6.39
CA ALA A 440 -24.37 38.37 -6.90
C ALA A 440 -22.99 38.64 -6.25
N ASP A 441 -22.82 38.31 -4.96
CA ASP A 441 -21.53 38.40 -4.29
C ASP A 441 -20.55 37.36 -4.86
N VAL A 442 -21.04 36.13 -5.13
CA VAL A 442 -20.25 35.08 -5.81
C VAL A 442 -19.83 35.56 -7.20
N GLU A 443 -20.75 36.13 -7.99
CA GLU A 443 -20.49 36.70 -9.31
C GLU A 443 -19.40 37.78 -9.24
N ALA A 444 -19.51 38.72 -8.30
CA ALA A 444 -18.52 39.76 -8.11
C ALA A 444 -17.13 39.20 -7.82
N ARG A 445 -17.04 38.09 -7.06
CA ARG A 445 -15.77 37.42 -6.76
C ARG A 445 -15.18 36.70 -7.97
N ILE A 446 -15.97 35.91 -8.69
CA ILE A 446 -15.46 35.11 -9.83
C ILE A 446 -15.25 35.94 -11.11
N SER A 447 -15.86 37.10 -11.20
CA SER A 447 -15.71 38.04 -12.33
C SER A 447 -14.53 39.01 -12.14
N LYS A 448 -14.01 39.14 -10.93
CA LYS A 448 -12.86 39.99 -10.62
C LYS A 448 -11.59 39.51 -11.33
N THR A 449 -10.73 40.44 -11.70
CA THR A 449 -9.38 40.16 -12.21
C THR A 449 -8.40 40.12 -11.05
N TYR A 450 -7.60 39.06 -10.98
CA TYR A 450 -6.55 38.83 -9.97
C TYR A 450 -5.19 38.81 -10.66
N TYR A 451 -4.29 39.70 -10.27
CA TYR A 451 -2.95 39.80 -10.85
C TYR A 451 -2.92 39.81 -12.39
N GLY A 452 -3.91 40.47 -13.00
CA GLY A 452 -4.06 40.53 -14.46
C GLY A 452 -4.79 39.35 -15.12
N HIS A 453 -5.15 38.33 -14.37
CA HIS A 453 -5.83 37.13 -14.87
C HIS A 453 -7.27 37.02 -14.40
N LYS A 454 -8.16 36.46 -15.24
CA LYS A 454 -9.53 36.15 -14.90
C LYS A 454 -9.65 34.74 -14.35
N VAL A 455 -10.69 34.47 -13.54
CA VAL A 455 -11.04 33.12 -13.12
C VAL A 455 -11.41 32.30 -14.36
N MET A 456 -10.59 31.28 -14.64
CA MET A 456 -10.76 30.42 -15.82
C MET A 456 -11.91 29.42 -15.63
N LEU A 457 -12.02 28.83 -14.43
CA LEU A 457 -13.08 27.91 -14.09
C LEU A 457 -13.49 28.09 -12.64
N ALA A 458 -14.80 28.22 -12.40
CA ALA A 458 -15.42 28.25 -11.09
C ALA A 458 -16.26 26.98 -10.91
N MET A 459 -16.06 26.27 -9.82
CA MET A 459 -16.82 25.07 -9.47
C MET A 459 -17.75 25.37 -8.30
N ILE A 460 -19.05 25.15 -8.52
CA ILE A 460 -20.07 25.33 -7.48
C ILE A 460 -20.63 23.97 -7.05
N ASP A 461 -20.73 23.73 -5.73
CA ASP A 461 -21.27 22.48 -5.22
C ASP A 461 -22.73 22.28 -5.61
N GLN A 462 -23.06 21.09 -6.13
CA GLN A 462 -24.44 20.70 -6.46
C GLN A 462 -25.11 19.96 -5.29
N GLY A 463 -24.34 19.44 -4.35
CA GLY A 463 -24.84 18.61 -3.23
C GLY A 463 -25.40 19.39 -2.05
N GLY A 464 -25.38 20.74 -2.10
CA GLY A 464 -25.79 21.60 -1.02
C GLY A 464 -27.31 21.76 -0.88
N PHE A 465 -27.72 22.74 -0.08
CA PHE A 465 -29.12 23.00 0.28
C PHE A 465 -29.94 23.75 -0.79
N SER A 466 -29.29 24.28 -1.82
CA SER A 466 -30.01 24.91 -2.95
C SER A 466 -30.48 23.83 -3.90
N THR A 467 -31.73 23.93 -4.33
CA THR A 467 -32.20 23.09 -5.43
C THR A 467 -31.46 23.48 -6.72
N THR A 468 -31.30 22.55 -7.63
CA THR A 468 -30.70 22.82 -8.96
C THR A 468 -31.44 23.97 -9.66
N SER A 469 -32.75 24.16 -9.41
CA SER A 469 -33.55 25.25 -9.96
C SER A 469 -33.05 26.63 -9.56
N ASP A 470 -32.47 26.81 -8.37
CA ASP A 470 -31.99 28.13 -7.91
C ASP A 470 -30.61 28.48 -8.56
N LEU A 471 -29.79 27.49 -8.84
CA LEU A 471 -28.43 27.65 -9.38
C LEU A 471 -28.37 27.56 -10.91
N ASP A 472 -29.33 26.89 -11.54
CA ASP A 472 -29.29 26.66 -12.99
C ASP A 472 -29.24 27.98 -13.80
N PRO A 473 -30.01 29.04 -13.47
CA PRO A 473 -29.89 30.32 -14.17
C PRO A 473 -28.50 30.94 -14.02
N PHE A 474 -27.88 30.83 -12.83
CA PHE A 474 -26.55 31.36 -12.56
C PHE A 474 -25.49 30.61 -13.34
N VAL A 475 -25.45 29.27 -13.26
CA VAL A 475 -24.48 28.44 -13.98
C VAL A 475 -24.69 28.53 -15.51
N ALA A 476 -25.94 28.68 -15.97
CA ALA A 476 -26.23 28.85 -17.40
C ALA A 476 -25.70 30.17 -17.96
N SER A 477 -25.83 31.28 -17.18
CA SER A 477 -25.40 32.61 -17.61
C SER A 477 -23.86 32.79 -17.56
N HIS A 478 -23.16 32.01 -16.74
CA HIS A 478 -21.69 32.09 -16.58
C HIS A 478 -21.00 30.97 -17.33
N SER A 479 -20.31 31.30 -18.42
CA SER A 479 -19.63 30.31 -19.28
C SER A 479 -18.50 29.57 -18.55
N ASN A 480 -17.84 30.22 -17.59
CA ASN A 480 -16.74 29.68 -16.77
C ASN A 480 -17.23 29.06 -15.45
N CYS A 481 -18.55 28.96 -15.20
CA CYS A 481 -19.08 28.31 -14.01
C CYS A 481 -19.64 26.92 -14.35
N VAL A 482 -19.31 25.92 -13.53
CA VAL A 482 -19.73 24.52 -13.69
C VAL A 482 -20.11 23.92 -12.34
N TYR A 483 -20.92 22.88 -12.36
CA TYR A 483 -21.27 22.14 -11.15
C TYR A 483 -20.17 21.15 -10.75
N TYR A 484 -19.94 21.07 -9.46
CA TYR A 484 -19.16 20.03 -8.81
C TYR A 484 -20.09 19.08 -8.06
N LYS A 485 -19.86 17.78 -8.16
CA LYS A 485 -20.47 16.79 -7.27
C LYS A 485 -19.42 15.77 -6.85
N GLY A 486 -19.18 15.70 -5.55
CA GLY A 486 -18.30 14.70 -4.97
C GLY A 486 -18.86 13.28 -5.10
N THR A 487 -18.04 12.32 -5.47
CA THR A 487 -18.39 10.91 -5.56
C THR A 487 -17.19 10.02 -5.23
N SER A 488 -17.37 8.71 -5.11
CA SER A 488 -16.27 7.78 -4.90
C SER A 488 -15.49 7.47 -6.20
N ALA A 489 -14.22 7.08 -6.08
CA ALA A 489 -13.38 6.69 -7.20
C ALA A 489 -13.99 5.55 -8.04
N LYS A 490 -14.71 4.61 -7.40
CA LYS A 490 -15.40 3.50 -8.06
C LYS A 490 -16.42 3.98 -9.09
N ASN A 491 -17.22 4.99 -8.73
CA ASN A 491 -18.24 5.55 -9.63
C ASN A 491 -17.63 6.30 -10.82
N LEU A 492 -16.32 6.54 -10.81
CA LEU A 492 -15.56 7.24 -11.83
C LEU A 492 -14.63 6.32 -12.63
N GLU A 493 -14.77 5.00 -12.49
CA GLU A 493 -13.86 4.04 -13.14
C GLU A 493 -12.38 4.35 -12.84
N ASN A 494 -12.08 4.71 -11.59
CA ASN A 494 -10.75 5.15 -11.11
C ASN A 494 -10.19 6.41 -11.80
N LYS A 495 -11.04 7.28 -12.33
CA LYS A 495 -10.65 8.61 -12.82
C LYS A 495 -10.84 9.64 -11.71
N ASP A 496 -10.09 10.74 -11.77
CA ASP A 496 -10.23 11.82 -10.79
C ASP A 496 -11.52 12.62 -11.02
N PHE A 497 -11.97 12.74 -12.27
CA PHE A 497 -13.24 13.39 -12.62
C PHE A 497 -13.81 12.88 -13.94
N VAL A 498 -15.12 13.05 -14.10
CA VAL A 498 -15.86 12.72 -15.33
C VAL A 498 -16.95 13.76 -15.55
N LEU A 499 -17.12 14.22 -16.80
CA LEU A 499 -18.28 15.03 -17.17
C LEU A 499 -19.53 14.16 -17.19
N SER A 500 -20.58 14.57 -16.49
CA SER A 500 -21.85 13.85 -16.43
C SER A 500 -22.49 13.74 -17.84
N LYS A 501 -23.05 12.58 -18.13
CA LYS A 501 -23.82 12.34 -19.38
C LYS A 501 -25.26 12.87 -19.26
N ASN A 502 -25.76 12.95 -18.05
CA ASN A 502 -27.18 13.21 -17.75
C ASN A 502 -27.47 14.67 -17.42
N GLN A 503 -26.45 15.46 -17.06
CA GLN A 503 -26.62 16.85 -16.71
C GLN A 503 -25.55 17.73 -17.35
N HIS A 504 -25.98 18.84 -17.93
CA HIS A 504 -25.10 19.80 -18.57
C HIS A 504 -24.21 20.51 -17.53
N LYS A 505 -22.94 20.73 -17.86
CA LYS A 505 -21.94 21.40 -17.01
C LYS A 505 -21.69 20.76 -15.64
N LEU A 506 -22.07 19.50 -15.40
CA LEU A 506 -21.83 18.82 -14.14
C LEU A 506 -20.57 17.93 -14.24
N PHE A 507 -19.59 18.16 -13.38
CA PHE A 507 -18.46 17.27 -13.16
C PHE A 507 -18.65 16.42 -11.90
N LEU A 508 -18.57 15.10 -12.08
CA LEU A 508 -18.47 14.15 -10.99
C LEU A 508 -16.97 14.03 -10.64
N CYS A 509 -16.61 14.27 -9.40
CA CYS A 509 -15.21 14.35 -8.97
C CYS A 509 -14.94 13.39 -7.82
N ASN A 510 -13.74 12.78 -7.81
CA ASN A 510 -13.28 11.95 -6.70
C ASN A 510 -13.03 12.82 -5.46
N ALA A 511 -14.05 12.94 -4.61
CA ALA A 511 -14.02 13.83 -3.45
C ALA A 511 -12.85 13.53 -2.50
N LEU A 512 -12.58 12.25 -2.23
CA LEU A 512 -11.48 11.83 -1.36
C LEU A 512 -10.12 12.05 -2.03
N GLY A 513 -9.99 11.71 -3.31
CA GLY A 513 -8.75 11.92 -4.06
C GLY A 513 -8.33 13.39 -4.08
N TYR A 514 -9.28 14.31 -4.34
CA TYR A 514 -8.98 15.74 -4.30
C TYR A 514 -8.70 16.26 -2.89
N GLN A 515 -9.32 15.70 -1.87
CA GLN A 515 -9.01 16.05 -0.48
C GLN A 515 -7.58 15.64 -0.12
N VAL A 516 -7.15 14.45 -0.50
CA VAL A 516 -5.76 13.99 -0.28
C VAL A 516 -4.77 14.88 -1.03
N LYS A 517 -5.00 15.17 -2.31
CA LYS A 517 -4.14 16.06 -3.11
C LYS A 517 -4.01 17.46 -2.50
N LEU A 518 -5.12 18.02 -2.00
CA LEU A 518 -5.11 19.32 -1.36
C LEU A 518 -4.32 19.32 -0.05
N LEU A 519 -4.47 18.25 0.74
CA LEU A 519 -3.72 18.09 1.98
C LEU A 519 -2.24 17.83 1.76
N ASP A 520 -1.86 17.20 0.64
CA ASP A 520 -0.46 17.09 0.22
C ASP A 520 0.18 18.47 -0.05
N LEU A 521 -0.58 19.42 -0.58
CA LEU A 521 -0.12 20.81 -0.72
C LEU A 521 0.08 21.51 0.63
N LEU A 522 -0.74 21.16 1.64
CA LEU A 522 -0.67 21.71 2.99
C LEU A 522 0.43 21.09 3.84
N TYR A 523 0.58 19.78 3.80
CA TYR A 523 1.25 19.02 4.85
C TYR A 523 2.42 18.14 4.38
N SER A 524 2.85 18.23 3.13
CA SER A 524 3.99 17.43 2.67
C SER A 524 5.32 18.00 3.22
N PRO A 525 5.83 17.52 4.35
CA PRO A 525 7.09 17.99 4.94
C PRO A 525 8.33 17.46 4.19
N GLN A 526 8.11 16.57 3.21
CA GLN A 526 9.18 15.82 2.54
C GLN A 526 9.72 16.53 1.30
N ARG A 527 9.22 17.72 0.97
CA ARG A 527 9.73 18.50 -0.17
C ARG A 527 10.83 19.47 0.24
N PRO A 528 11.90 19.61 -0.54
CA PRO A 528 13.05 20.44 -0.18
C PRO A 528 12.73 21.89 0.21
N ASN A 529 11.60 22.43 -0.28
CA ASN A 529 11.11 23.79 -0.03
C ASN A 529 9.81 23.87 0.79
N GLY A 530 9.39 22.80 1.43
CA GLY A 530 8.41 22.72 2.53
C GLY A 530 6.95 22.86 2.14
N TYR A 531 6.48 23.94 1.60
CA TYR A 531 5.06 24.24 1.41
C TYR A 531 4.76 24.64 -0.02
N ARG A 532 3.62 24.17 -0.55
CA ARG A 532 3.14 24.52 -1.89
C ARG A 532 1.79 25.24 -1.90
N TRP A 533 1.22 25.52 -0.75
CA TRP A 533 0.02 26.33 -0.63
C TRP A 533 0.33 27.56 0.22
N PHE A 534 0.28 28.73 -0.39
CA PHE A 534 0.65 29.99 0.21
C PHE A 534 -0.57 30.86 0.49
N PHE A 535 -0.50 31.61 1.59
CA PHE A 535 -1.52 32.53 2.05
C PHE A 535 -0.96 33.95 2.12
N PRO A 536 -1.78 35.00 1.83
CA PRO A 536 -1.31 36.36 2.03
C PRO A 536 -1.15 36.67 3.52
N LEU A 537 -0.31 37.65 3.86
CA LEU A 537 -0.05 38.04 5.26
C LEU A 537 -1.32 38.41 6.04
N ASN A 538 -2.31 38.96 5.35
CA ASN A 538 -3.60 39.42 5.91
C ASN A 538 -4.73 38.41 5.70
N VAL A 539 -4.43 37.12 5.57
CA VAL A 539 -5.44 36.08 5.42
C VAL A 539 -6.38 36.03 6.63
N ASP A 540 -7.66 35.79 6.38
CA ASP A 540 -8.67 35.67 7.43
C ASP A 540 -8.36 34.49 8.39
N ALA A 541 -8.42 34.79 9.70
CA ALA A 541 -8.19 33.79 10.74
C ALA A 541 -9.20 32.64 10.69
N GLU A 542 -10.46 32.91 10.33
CA GLU A 542 -11.49 31.87 10.19
C GLU A 542 -11.20 30.95 9.00
N TYR A 543 -10.69 31.50 7.89
CA TYR A 543 -10.19 30.69 6.77
C TYR A 543 -9.10 29.72 7.21
N LEU A 544 -8.06 30.22 7.89
CA LEU A 544 -6.96 29.40 8.40
C LEU A 544 -7.46 28.34 9.36
N LYS A 545 -8.37 28.69 10.27
CA LYS A 545 -8.94 27.76 11.22
C LYS A 545 -9.65 26.61 10.51
N GLN A 546 -10.49 26.89 9.53
CA GLN A 546 -11.24 25.87 8.79
C GLN A 546 -10.33 24.99 7.92
N VAL A 547 -9.35 25.57 7.24
CA VAL A 547 -8.40 24.84 6.40
C VAL A 547 -7.50 23.91 7.23
N ASN A 548 -7.09 24.32 8.43
CA ASN A 548 -6.25 23.53 9.32
C ASN A 548 -7.03 22.57 10.22
N ASN A 549 -8.36 22.61 10.21
CA ASN A 549 -9.20 21.80 11.08
C ASN A 549 -9.48 20.41 10.52
N VAL A 550 -8.46 19.78 9.97
CA VAL A 550 -8.55 18.44 9.38
C VAL A 550 -7.41 17.59 9.91
N GLN A 551 -7.73 16.46 10.47
CA GLN A 551 -6.76 15.48 10.95
C GLN A 551 -6.91 14.17 10.18
N PRO A 552 -5.82 13.40 9.99
CA PRO A 552 -5.94 12.04 9.50
C PRO A 552 -6.85 11.27 10.44
N ASN A 553 -7.92 10.72 9.90
CA ASN A 553 -8.76 9.83 10.69
C ASN A 553 -7.98 8.53 10.92
N THR A 554 -7.80 8.15 12.19
CA THR A 554 -7.28 6.83 12.53
C THR A 554 -8.30 5.73 12.24
N ARG A 555 -9.56 6.08 12.01
CA ARG A 555 -10.60 5.16 11.54
C ARG A 555 -10.48 5.03 10.04
N MET A 556 -10.18 3.83 9.59
CA MET A 556 -10.13 3.52 8.18
C MET A 556 -11.55 3.38 7.65
N SER A 557 -11.96 4.24 6.71
CA SER A 557 -13.17 3.99 5.94
C SER A 557 -12.82 3.09 4.75
N LYS A 558 -13.67 2.08 4.52
CA LYS A 558 -13.57 1.21 3.36
C LYS A 558 -14.46 1.73 2.25
N ASP A 559 -13.97 1.75 1.03
CA ASP A 559 -14.86 1.81 -0.11
C ASP A 559 -15.53 0.45 -0.33
N GLU A 560 -16.49 0.40 -1.24
CA GLU A 560 -17.22 -0.83 -1.57
C GLU A 560 -16.33 -1.92 -2.20
N ASN A 561 -15.08 -1.60 -2.60
CA ASN A 561 -14.07 -2.55 -3.09
C ASN A 561 -13.12 -3.02 -1.97
N GLY A 562 -13.30 -2.50 -0.75
CA GLY A 562 -12.49 -2.84 0.40
C GLY A 562 -11.13 -2.16 0.48
N TRP A 563 -10.88 -1.18 -0.37
CA TRP A 563 -9.70 -0.34 -0.23
C TRP A 563 -9.82 0.53 1.03
N GLU A 564 -8.82 0.45 1.87
CA GLU A 564 -8.78 1.26 3.08
C GLU A 564 -8.19 2.62 2.75
N TYR A 565 -9.02 3.66 2.91
CA TYR A 565 -8.57 5.04 2.84
C TYR A 565 -8.46 5.59 4.25
N SER A 566 -7.38 6.24 4.59
CA SER A 566 -7.41 7.10 5.75
C SER A 566 -8.24 8.32 5.39
N ALA A 567 -9.48 8.34 5.85
CA ALA A 567 -10.31 9.51 5.71
C ALA A 567 -9.78 10.61 6.63
N TRP A 568 -9.49 11.77 6.08
CA TRP A 568 -9.27 12.97 6.86
C TRP A 568 -10.63 13.46 7.38
N CYS A 569 -10.75 13.67 8.65
CA CYS A 569 -11.98 14.18 9.25
C CYS A 569 -11.75 15.51 9.96
N ALA A 570 -12.82 16.30 10.06
CA ALA A 570 -12.80 17.49 10.88
C ALA A 570 -12.67 17.11 12.36
N THR A 571 -11.89 17.89 13.10
CA THR A 571 -11.75 17.72 14.54
C THR A 571 -12.94 18.34 15.26
N GLY A 572 -13.60 17.54 16.10
CA GLY A 572 -14.58 18.07 17.06
C GLY A 572 -15.83 18.75 16.49
N GLY A 573 -16.30 18.36 15.29
CA GLY A 573 -17.50 18.94 14.68
C GLY A 573 -17.32 20.36 14.14
N ALA A 574 -16.09 20.86 14.06
CA ALA A 574 -15.80 22.19 13.54
C ALA A 574 -15.94 22.26 12.01
N ARG A 575 -16.29 23.45 11.52
CA ARG A 575 -16.55 23.72 10.11
C ARG A 575 -15.29 23.59 9.26
N ARG A 576 -15.45 23.19 8.00
CA ARG A 576 -14.38 23.02 7.01
C ARG A 576 -14.78 23.53 5.62
N ASP A 577 -15.77 24.40 5.54
CA ASP A 577 -16.40 24.85 4.29
C ASP A 577 -15.37 25.47 3.33
N PHE A 578 -14.40 26.24 3.84
CA PHE A 578 -13.31 26.80 3.04
C PHE A 578 -12.33 25.72 2.54
N LEU A 579 -12.15 24.63 3.29
CA LEU A 579 -11.35 23.49 2.80
C LEU A 579 -12.07 22.78 1.65
N ASP A 580 -13.39 22.57 1.79
CA ASP A 580 -14.23 21.95 0.76
C ASP A 580 -14.29 22.83 -0.50
N ALA A 581 -14.44 24.15 -0.35
CA ALA A 581 -14.32 25.10 -1.46
C ALA A 581 -12.91 25.04 -2.12
N SER A 582 -11.83 24.96 -1.35
CA SER A 582 -10.46 24.85 -1.87
C SER A 582 -10.25 23.55 -2.63
N LYS A 583 -10.84 22.45 -2.17
CA LYS A 583 -10.85 21.15 -2.88
C LYS A 583 -11.53 21.27 -4.25
N MET A 584 -12.64 21.99 -4.34
CA MET A 584 -13.32 22.26 -5.61
C MET A 584 -12.46 23.11 -6.55
N ALA A 585 -11.79 24.14 -6.03
CA ALA A 585 -10.87 24.96 -6.83
C ALA A 585 -9.70 24.13 -7.40
N LEU A 586 -9.17 23.18 -6.63
CA LEU A 586 -8.14 22.23 -7.09
C LEU A 586 -8.68 21.32 -8.21
N ALA A 587 -9.88 20.75 -8.04
CA ALA A 587 -10.53 19.97 -9.09
C ALA A 587 -10.74 20.82 -10.36
N GLY A 588 -11.15 22.08 -10.20
CA GLY A 588 -11.29 23.04 -11.28
C GLY A 588 -9.97 23.29 -12.03
N MET A 589 -8.85 23.32 -11.33
CA MET A 589 -7.53 23.46 -11.94
C MET A 589 -7.20 22.27 -12.84
N GLU A 590 -7.35 21.04 -12.35
CA GLU A 590 -7.07 19.85 -13.16
C GLU A 590 -8.02 19.74 -14.38
N ILE A 591 -9.30 20.07 -14.19
CA ILE A 591 -10.27 20.11 -15.27
C ILE A 591 -9.88 21.17 -16.31
N ALA A 592 -9.51 22.39 -15.87
CA ALA A 592 -9.07 23.46 -16.76
C ALA A 592 -7.80 23.08 -17.54
N CYS A 593 -6.80 22.46 -16.90
CA CYS A 593 -5.61 21.94 -17.56
C CYS A 593 -5.96 20.89 -18.63
N SER A 594 -6.96 20.05 -18.37
CA SER A 594 -7.38 19.03 -19.32
C SER A 594 -8.10 19.60 -20.54
N ILE A 595 -8.86 20.68 -20.34
CA ILE A 595 -9.58 21.37 -21.43
C ILE A 595 -8.63 22.27 -22.23
N PHE A 596 -7.68 22.93 -21.57
CA PHE A 596 -6.73 23.88 -22.14
C PHE A 596 -5.29 23.42 -21.92
N PRO A 597 -4.80 22.45 -22.69
CA PRO A 597 -3.45 21.87 -22.49
C PRO A 597 -2.30 22.88 -22.55
N ALA A 598 -2.49 24.02 -23.21
CA ALA A 598 -1.49 25.11 -23.27
C ALA A 598 -1.22 25.75 -21.90
N HIS A 599 -2.13 25.58 -20.95
CA HIS A 599 -1.98 26.07 -19.56
C HIS A 599 -1.55 24.96 -18.59
N ALA A 600 -1.32 23.73 -19.08
CA ALA A 600 -0.88 22.63 -18.25
C ALA A 600 0.57 22.81 -17.78
N PHE A 601 0.83 22.49 -16.53
CA PHE A 601 2.16 22.57 -15.91
C PHE A 601 2.60 21.21 -15.33
N PRO A 602 3.85 21.01 -14.89
CA PRO A 602 4.44 19.70 -14.58
C PRO A 602 3.66 18.79 -13.63
N LEU A 603 2.90 19.34 -12.68
CA LEU A 603 2.03 18.54 -11.81
C LEU A 603 0.87 17.87 -12.55
N SER A 604 0.45 18.40 -13.68
CA SER A 604 -0.59 17.83 -14.54
C SER A 604 -0.04 16.81 -15.54
N ARG A 605 1.26 16.57 -15.56
CA ARG A 605 1.96 15.67 -16.52
C ARG A 605 1.80 14.17 -16.25
N LYS A 606 1.04 13.73 -15.25
CA LYS A 606 0.51 12.38 -15.33
C LYS A 606 -0.32 12.33 -16.60
N PRO A 607 -0.03 11.41 -17.56
CA PRO A 607 -0.87 11.28 -18.73
C PRO A 607 -2.26 10.96 -18.21
N ALA A 608 -3.10 11.99 -18.13
CA ALA A 608 -4.51 11.75 -18.12
C ALA A 608 -4.74 10.92 -19.37
N PHE A 609 -5.15 9.67 -19.23
CA PHE A 609 -5.72 8.87 -20.29
C PHE A 609 -7.03 9.56 -20.69
N PHE A 610 -6.88 10.77 -21.24
CA PHE A 610 -7.98 11.52 -21.81
C PHE A 610 -8.23 10.93 -23.18
N VAL A 611 -9.27 10.15 -23.23
CA VAL A 611 -9.85 9.68 -24.48
C VAL A 611 -10.12 10.91 -25.35
N LYS A 612 -9.45 10.99 -26.51
CA LYS A 612 -9.67 12.02 -27.55
C LYS A 612 -11.15 12.26 -27.86
N GLU A 613 -12.02 11.31 -27.57
CA GLU A 613 -13.48 11.40 -27.70
C GLU A 613 -14.15 12.35 -26.70
N GLN A 614 -13.65 12.47 -25.46
CA GLN A 614 -14.22 13.41 -24.51
C GLN A 614 -13.87 14.86 -24.86
N LEU A 615 -12.69 15.10 -25.43
CA LEU A 615 -12.31 16.42 -25.95
C LEU A 615 -13.18 16.88 -27.12
N LYS A 616 -13.70 15.97 -27.96
CA LYS A 616 -14.67 16.31 -29.00
C LYS A 616 -16.03 16.76 -28.42
N LYS A 617 -16.47 16.15 -27.31
CA LYS A 617 -17.70 16.53 -26.61
C LYS A 617 -17.60 17.86 -25.85
N LEU A 618 -16.37 18.28 -25.52
CA LEU A 618 -16.08 19.56 -24.84
C LEU A 618 -15.79 20.72 -25.84
N SER A 619 -15.94 20.48 -27.14
CA SER A 619 -15.66 21.49 -28.18
C SER A 619 -16.52 22.76 -28.06
N HIS A 620 -17.68 22.68 -27.40
CA HIS A 620 -18.51 23.83 -27.09
C HIS A 620 -17.92 24.74 -25.98
N LEU A 621 -17.08 24.19 -25.08
CA LEU A 621 -16.35 24.96 -24.08
C LEU A 621 -15.13 25.70 -24.66
N LYS A 622 -14.59 25.27 -25.82
CA LYS A 622 -13.51 25.97 -26.53
C LYS A 622 -13.88 27.37 -27.03
N LYS A 623 -15.17 27.71 -27.07
CA LYS A 623 -15.64 29.07 -27.42
C LYS A 623 -15.48 30.07 -26.26
N ILE A 624 -15.06 29.63 -25.09
CA ILE A 624 -14.92 30.45 -23.87
C ILE A 624 -13.57 31.18 -23.81
N GLY A 625 -12.56 30.73 -24.55
CA GLY A 625 -11.18 31.25 -24.53
C GLY A 625 -10.79 32.18 -25.69
N ARG A 626 -11.77 32.81 -26.37
CA ARG A 626 -11.51 33.87 -27.37
C ARG A 626 -12.10 35.20 -26.94
#